data_1e83a0f2efdb6af97a53a703812c6db4
#
_entry.id   1e83a0f2efdb6af97a53a703812c6db4
#
_cell.length_a   1.000
_cell.length_b   1.000
_cell.length_c   1.000
_cell.angle_alpha   90.00
_cell.angle_beta   90.00
_cell.angle_gamma   90.00
#
_symmetry.space_group_name_H-M   'P 1'
#
loop_
_entity.id
_entity.type
_entity.pdbx_description
1 polymer ?
#
loop_
_entity_poly.entity_id
_entity_poly.type
_entity_poly.pdbx_seq_one_letter_code
_entity_poly.pdbx_strand_id
1 'polypeptide(L)'
;MAHPKHQVHPEDLERPEAKDWLASHQDTALKDLRLKFGLKRPYASWIAQLEVQRKYANKFPSLLLANWIFPTGQATEQSSSERTALYKASLISSQFTVDLCAGMGIDSWAFTQRDGSLGHFANELDPGLSKLLKFNLKNT
;
A
#
# COMPACT_ATOMS: atom_id res chain seq x y z
N MET A 1 1.34 -23.08 13.79
CA MET A 1 2.24 -21.96 14.07
C MET A 1 2.03 -20.91 12.98
N ALA A 2 1.50 -19.77 13.33
CA ALA A 2 1.40 -18.67 12.38
C ALA A 2 2.80 -18.20 12.03
N HIS A 3 3.18 -18.27 10.74
CA HIS A 3 4.37 -17.60 10.25
C HIS A 3 4.32 -16.13 10.69
N PRO A 4 5.39 -15.55 11.20
CA PRO A 4 5.42 -14.12 11.49
C PRO A 4 5.08 -13.42 10.17
N LYS A 5 3.88 -12.85 10.10
CA LYS A 5 3.49 -12.00 8.98
C LYS A 5 4.55 -10.90 8.98
N HIS A 6 5.38 -10.83 7.95
CA HIS A 6 6.34 -9.74 7.77
C HIS A 6 5.53 -8.45 7.64
N GLN A 7 5.34 -7.80 8.77
CA GLN A 7 4.53 -6.60 8.85
C GLN A 7 5.37 -5.45 8.32
N VAL A 8 4.90 -4.81 7.26
CA VAL A 8 5.50 -3.56 6.77
C VAL A 8 5.16 -2.47 7.79
N HIS A 9 6.17 -1.76 8.22
CA HIS A 9 6.03 -0.65 9.15
C HIS A 9 6.14 0.67 8.39
N PRO A 10 5.08 1.50 8.32
CA PRO A 10 5.11 2.77 7.60
C PRO A 10 6.28 3.66 7.98
N GLU A 11 6.61 3.73 9.26
CA GLU A 11 7.71 4.52 9.78
C GLU A 11 9.09 4.12 9.24
N ASP A 12 9.26 2.89 8.78
CA ASP A 12 10.51 2.47 8.11
C ASP A 12 10.60 3.03 6.69
N LEU A 13 9.45 3.20 6.02
CA LEU A 13 9.36 3.73 4.67
C LEU A 13 9.31 5.26 4.61
N GLU A 14 9.01 5.91 5.74
CA GLU A 14 9.13 7.37 5.90
C GLU A 14 10.58 7.85 6.11
N ARG A 15 11.53 6.92 6.33
CA ARG A 15 12.94 7.29 6.49
C ARG A 15 13.48 7.92 5.23
N PRO A 16 14.28 9.00 5.32
CA PRO A 16 14.82 9.69 4.15
C PRO A 16 15.56 8.77 3.17
N GLU A 17 16.30 7.78 3.70
CA GLU A 17 17.09 6.84 2.91
C GLU A 17 16.26 5.71 2.24
N ALA A 18 15.01 5.50 2.64
CA ALA A 18 14.19 4.40 2.13
C ALA A 18 13.96 4.49 0.62
N LYS A 19 13.65 5.68 0.12
CA LYS A 19 13.37 5.92 -1.30
C LYS A 19 14.59 5.60 -2.18
N ASP A 20 15.76 6.11 -1.79
CA ASP A 20 17.00 5.89 -2.53
C ASP A 20 17.42 4.43 -2.45
N TRP A 21 17.23 3.79 -1.30
CA TRP A 21 17.50 2.37 -1.15
C TRP A 21 16.60 1.51 -2.05
N LEU A 22 15.30 1.76 -2.06
CA LEU A 22 14.35 1.06 -2.94
C LEU A 22 14.71 1.24 -4.42
N ALA A 23 15.02 2.46 -4.84
CA ALA A 23 15.41 2.76 -6.22
C ALA A 23 16.69 2.04 -6.62
N SER A 24 17.71 2.04 -5.76
CA SER A 24 19.01 1.43 -6.06
C SER A 24 19.00 -0.10 -6.07
N HIS A 25 17.97 -0.75 -5.54
CA HIS A 25 17.87 -2.20 -5.45
C HIS A 25 16.75 -2.80 -6.32
N GLN A 26 16.18 -2.03 -7.25
CA GLN A 26 15.04 -2.47 -8.09
C GLN A 26 15.33 -3.78 -8.84
N ASP A 27 16.56 -4.02 -9.28
CA ASP A 27 16.94 -5.20 -10.07
C ASP A 27 17.68 -6.28 -9.24
N THR A 28 17.95 -6.01 -7.96
CA THR A 28 18.69 -6.95 -7.10
C THR A 28 17.79 -8.12 -6.67
N ALA A 29 18.26 -9.34 -6.76
CA ALA A 29 17.48 -10.50 -6.34
C ALA A 29 17.08 -10.41 -4.85
N LEU A 30 15.80 -10.64 -4.53
CA LEU A 30 15.28 -10.54 -3.17
C LEU A 30 15.99 -11.45 -2.17
N LYS A 31 16.41 -12.63 -2.64
CA LYS A 31 17.16 -13.58 -1.83
C LYS A 31 18.53 -12.99 -1.38
N ASP A 32 19.20 -12.27 -2.28
CA ASP A 32 20.50 -11.67 -2.00
C ASP A 32 20.35 -10.47 -1.05
N LEU A 33 19.28 -9.71 -1.20
CA LEU A 33 18.92 -8.65 -0.25
C LEU A 33 18.67 -9.20 1.16
N ARG A 34 17.91 -10.31 1.26
CA ARG A 34 17.65 -10.96 2.54
C ARG A 34 18.92 -11.52 3.18
N LEU A 35 19.83 -12.07 2.37
CA LEU A 35 21.13 -12.54 2.85
C LEU A 35 22.03 -11.41 3.33
N LYS A 36 22.06 -10.29 2.58
CA LYS A 36 22.95 -9.14 2.88
C LYS A 36 22.46 -8.31 4.06
N PHE A 37 21.16 -8.00 4.11
CA PHE A 37 20.59 -7.06 5.09
C PHE A 37 19.82 -7.74 6.23
N GLY A 38 19.55 -9.04 6.09
CA GLY A 38 18.77 -9.80 7.07
C GLY A 38 17.28 -9.41 7.09
N LEU A 39 16.61 -9.82 8.17
CA LEU A 39 15.19 -9.53 8.41
C LEU A 39 14.99 -8.50 9.52
N LYS A 40 16.01 -7.68 9.80
CA LYS A 40 15.94 -6.61 10.80
C LYS A 40 15.37 -5.34 10.18
N ARG A 41 14.63 -4.58 10.98
CA ARG A 41 14.17 -3.23 10.58
C ARG A 41 15.35 -2.27 10.40
N PRO A 42 15.29 -1.35 9.41
CA PRO A 42 14.19 -1.10 8.48
C PRO A 42 14.18 -2.00 7.24
N TYR A 43 15.27 -2.75 6.99
CA TYR A 43 15.45 -3.50 5.75
C TYR A 43 14.36 -4.55 5.49
N ALA A 44 13.84 -5.18 6.54
CA ALA A 44 12.71 -6.11 6.39
C ALA A 44 11.50 -5.45 5.72
N SER A 45 11.14 -4.23 6.16
CA SER A 45 10.04 -3.46 5.57
C SER A 45 10.36 -3.03 4.13
N TRP A 46 11.59 -2.61 3.85
CA TRP A 46 12.02 -2.18 2.51
C TRP A 46 12.05 -3.33 1.51
N ILE A 47 12.57 -4.49 1.90
CA ILE A 47 12.58 -5.69 1.05
C ILE A 47 11.14 -6.16 0.78
N ALA A 48 10.27 -6.14 1.79
CA ALA A 48 8.88 -6.50 1.64
C ALA A 48 8.15 -5.54 0.69
N GLN A 49 8.38 -4.23 0.80
CA GLN A 49 7.83 -3.24 -0.11
C GLN A 49 8.32 -3.46 -1.55
N LEU A 50 9.61 -3.72 -1.75
CA LEU A 50 10.20 -4.00 -3.05
C LEU A 50 9.60 -5.27 -3.70
N GLU A 51 9.37 -6.31 -2.91
CA GLU A 51 8.71 -7.54 -3.38
C GLU A 51 7.28 -7.27 -3.88
N VAL A 52 6.51 -6.49 -3.12
CA VAL A 52 5.15 -6.09 -3.52
C VAL A 52 5.17 -5.23 -4.77
N GLN A 53 6.06 -4.24 -4.86
CA GLN A 53 6.20 -3.38 -6.03
C GLN A 53 6.46 -4.20 -7.30
N ARG A 54 7.36 -5.17 -7.25
CA ARG A 54 7.65 -6.04 -8.39
C ARG A 54 6.48 -6.96 -8.76
N LYS A 55 5.89 -7.60 -7.75
CA LYS A 55 4.81 -8.58 -7.97
C LYS A 55 3.54 -7.93 -8.52
N TYR A 56 3.24 -6.71 -8.11
CA TYR A 56 1.95 -6.06 -8.39
C TYR A 56 2.07 -4.79 -9.24
N ALA A 57 3.17 -4.63 -10.01
CA ALA A 57 3.40 -3.45 -10.85
C ALA A 57 2.20 -3.15 -11.79
N ASN A 58 1.63 -4.18 -12.41
CA ASN A 58 0.47 -4.02 -13.28
C ASN A 58 -0.86 -3.79 -12.55
N LYS A 59 -0.92 -4.12 -11.26
CA LYS A 59 -2.13 -3.95 -10.45
C LYS A 59 -2.25 -2.52 -9.91
N PHE A 60 -1.11 -1.87 -9.64
CA PHE A 60 -1.01 -0.57 -8.98
C PHE A 60 -0.03 0.40 -9.67
N PRO A 61 -0.19 0.67 -10.98
CA PRO A 61 0.82 1.41 -11.74
C PRO A 61 1.06 2.84 -11.25
N SER A 62 0.03 3.60 -10.87
CA SER A 62 0.18 4.97 -10.39
C SER A 62 0.44 5.05 -8.89
N LEU A 63 -0.13 4.17 -8.09
CA LEU A 63 0.06 4.16 -6.64
C LEU A 63 1.49 3.76 -6.25
N LEU A 64 2.17 2.94 -7.07
CA LEU A 64 3.58 2.63 -6.88
C LEU A 64 4.47 3.86 -7.04
N LEU A 65 4.06 4.83 -7.87
CA LEU A 65 4.77 6.10 -8.06
C LEU A 65 4.46 7.13 -6.96
N ALA A 66 3.33 6.97 -6.28
CA ALA A 66 2.82 7.91 -5.29
C ALA A 66 3.25 7.63 -3.84
N ASN A 67 4.35 6.92 -3.62
CA ASN A 67 4.83 6.52 -2.29
C ASN A 67 3.81 5.72 -1.45
N TRP A 68 2.92 5.01 -2.11
CA TRP A 68 1.94 4.15 -1.46
C TRP A 68 2.63 2.99 -0.74
N ILE A 69 2.24 2.72 0.50
CA ILE A 69 2.75 1.60 1.27
C ILE A 69 1.79 0.43 1.19
N PHE A 70 2.30 -0.72 0.77
CA PHE A 70 1.53 -1.93 0.59
C PHE A 70 1.78 -2.90 1.75
N PRO A 71 0.73 -3.47 2.36
CA PRO A 71 0.89 -4.59 3.27
C PRO A 71 1.41 -5.81 2.51
N THR A 72 2.05 -6.74 3.22
CA THR A 72 2.46 -8.01 2.63
C THR A 72 1.34 -9.03 2.63
N GLY A 73 1.40 -9.98 1.69
CA GLY A 73 0.54 -11.16 1.67
C GLY A 73 -0.89 -10.89 1.20
N GLN A 74 -1.83 -11.52 1.89
CA GLN A 74 -3.22 -11.64 1.47
C GLN A 74 -3.96 -10.31 1.27
N ALA A 75 -3.69 -9.32 2.12
CA ALA A 75 -4.36 -8.02 2.04
C ALA A 75 -4.09 -7.31 0.70
N THR A 76 -2.85 -7.32 0.20
CA THR A 76 -2.51 -6.77 -1.12
C THR A 76 -3.10 -7.62 -2.25
N GLU A 77 -3.09 -8.93 -2.10
CA GLU A 77 -3.61 -9.85 -3.11
C GLU A 77 -5.12 -9.70 -3.30
N GLN A 78 -5.88 -9.60 -2.21
CA GLN A 78 -7.33 -9.48 -2.19
C GLN A 78 -7.85 -8.07 -2.47
N SER A 79 -7.03 -7.04 -2.39
CA SER A 79 -7.46 -5.67 -2.68
C SER A 79 -7.87 -5.49 -4.14
N SER A 80 -8.69 -4.49 -4.43
CA SER A 80 -8.98 -4.05 -5.80
C SER A 80 -7.71 -3.64 -6.53
N SER A 81 -7.65 -3.82 -7.86
CA SER A 81 -6.68 -3.11 -8.69
C SER A 81 -7.06 -1.63 -8.80
N GLU A 82 -6.11 -0.76 -9.13
CA GLU A 82 -6.42 0.66 -9.42
C GLU A 82 -7.57 0.81 -10.42
N ARG A 83 -7.50 0.07 -11.53
CA ARG A 83 -8.53 0.12 -12.57
C ARG A 83 -9.91 -0.30 -12.04
N THR A 84 -9.96 -1.34 -11.21
CA THR A 84 -11.23 -1.80 -10.60
C THR A 84 -11.76 -0.78 -9.61
N ALA A 85 -10.90 -0.19 -8.80
CA ALA A 85 -11.28 0.83 -7.82
C ALA A 85 -11.81 2.10 -8.50
N LEU A 86 -11.13 2.60 -9.53
CA LEU A 86 -11.56 3.75 -10.32
C LEU A 86 -12.88 3.47 -11.05
N TYR A 87 -13.06 2.26 -11.58
CA TYR A 87 -14.34 1.87 -12.18
C TYR A 87 -15.47 1.88 -11.16
N LYS A 88 -15.30 1.28 -9.98
CA LYS A 88 -16.29 1.35 -8.91
C LYS A 88 -16.60 2.80 -8.54
N ALA A 89 -15.59 3.63 -8.41
CA ALA A 89 -15.72 5.04 -8.09
C ALA A 89 -16.56 5.79 -9.15
N SER A 90 -16.39 5.48 -10.44
CA SER A 90 -17.14 6.10 -11.53
C SER A 90 -18.65 5.79 -11.51
N LEU A 91 -19.06 4.74 -10.81
CA LEU A 91 -20.46 4.36 -10.66
C LEU A 91 -21.21 5.13 -9.54
N ILE A 92 -20.48 5.89 -8.74
CA ILE A 92 -21.02 6.58 -7.56
C ILE A 92 -21.24 8.05 -7.87
N SER A 93 -22.46 8.53 -7.73
CA SER A 93 -22.84 9.94 -7.91
C SER A 93 -22.90 10.75 -6.60
N SER A 94 -22.88 10.08 -5.44
CA SER A 94 -22.93 10.76 -4.14
C SER A 94 -21.69 11.60 -3.87
N GLN A 95 -21.87 12.79 -3.31
CA GLN A 95 -20.75 13.66 -2.89
C GLN A 95 -20.01 13.13 -1.64
N PHE A 96 -20.70 12.36 -0.82
CA PHE A 96 -20.12 11.73 0.38
C PHE A 96 -20.13 10.23 0.24
N THR A 97 -19.03 9.59 0.64
CA THR A 97 -18.89 8.13 0.58
C THR A 97 -18.33 7.58 1.88
N VAL A 98 -18.68 6.33 2.16
CA VAL A 98 -18.17 5.58 3.32
C VAL A 98 -17.67 4.23 2.83
N ASP A 99 -16.46 3.88 3.25
CA ASP A 99 -15.86 2.56 3.07
C ASP A 99 -15.71 1.89 4.44
N LEU A 100 -16.52 0.88 4.71
CA LEU A 100 -16.58 0.23 6.02
C LEU A 100 -15.51 -0.84 6.23
N CYS A 101 -14.84 -1.29 5.16
CA CYS A 101 -13.82 -2.34 5.20
C CYS A 101 -12.66 -1.94 4.25
N ALA A 102 -12.05 -0.81 4.53
CA ALA A 102 -11.17 -0.11 3.60
C ALA A 102 -9.83 -0.82 3.32
N GLY A 103 -9.41 -1.77 4.18
CA GLY A 103 -8.11 -2.42 4.01
C GLY A 103 -6.97 -1.43 3.99
N MET A 104 -6.13 -1.49 2.97
CA MET A 104 -5.05 -0.50 2.76
C MET A 104 -5.51 0.78 2.04
N GLY A 105 -6.78 0.89 1.61
CA GLY A 105 -7.39 2.12 1.14
C GLY A 105 -7.48 2.31 -0.38
N ILE A 106 -7.33 1.28 -1.21
CA ILE A 106 -7.35 1.42 -2.68
C ILE A 106 -8.71 1.94 -3.18
N ASP A 107 -9.81 1.33 -2.76
CA ASP A 107 -11.16 1.79 -3.12
C ASP A 107 -11.44 3.17 -2.51
N SER A 108 -11.05 3.38 -1.26
CA SER A 108 -11.16 4.67 -0.57
C SER A 108 -10.43 5.79 -1.32
N TRP A 109 -9.20 5.54 -1.77
CA TRP A 109 -8.45 6.47 -2.61
C TRP A 109 -9.24 6.81 -3.89
N ALA A 110 -9.71 5.81 -4.62
CA ALA A 110 -10.46 6.04 -5.86
C ALA A 110 -11.73 6.87 -5.62
N PHE A 111 -12.41 6.67 -4.49
CA PHE A 111 -13.59 7.47 -4.13
C PHE A 111 -13.26 8.95 -3.89
N THR A 112 -12.07 9.27 -3.38
CA THR A 112 -11.64 10.66 -3.20
C THR A 112 -11.22 11.35 -4.51
N GLN A 113 -10.84 10.57 -5.54
CA GLN A 113 -10.42 11.12 -6.85
C GLN A 113 -11.58 11.53 -7.76
N ARG A 114 -12.83 11.29 -7.35
CA ARG A 114 -14.00 11.61 -8.19
C ARG A 114 -14.28 13.11 -8.23
N ASP A 115 -14.68 13.60 -9.40
CA ASP A 115 -15.22 14.93 -9.52
C ASP A 115 -16.46 15.11 -8.64
N GLY A 116 -16.50 16.21 -7.87
CA GLY A 116 -17.60 16.50 -6.95
C GLY A 116 -17.59 15.70 -5.65
N SER A 117 -16.53 14.94 -5.34
CA SER A 117 -16.34 14.34 -4.01
C SER A 117 -16.10 15.43 -2.97
N LEU A 118 -16.97 15.53 -1.96
CA LEU A 118 -16.86 16.49 -0.86
C LEU A 118 -16.35 15.86 0.43
N GLY A 119 -16.45 14.55 0.56
CA GLY A 119 -15.98 13.85 1.76
C GLY A 119 -16.02 12.34 1.62
N HIS A 120 -15.05 11.71 2.28
CA HIS A 120 -14.93 10.27 2.35
C HIS A 120 -14.59 9.84 3.78
N PHE A 121 -15.28 8.81 4.26
CA PHE A 121 -14.98 8.17 5.54
C PHE A 121 -14.54 6.73 5.28
N ALA A 122 -13.37 6.36 5.79
CA ALA A 122 -12.83 5.01 5.67
C ALA A 122 -12.64 4.38 7.05
N ASN A 123 -13.12 3.15 7.21
CA ASN A 123 -12.97 2.36 8.42
C ASN A 123 -12.23 1.06 8.13
N GLU A 124 -11.32 0.69 9.02
CA GLU A 124 -10.60 -0.59 8.99
C GLU A 124 -10.41 -1.12 10.41
N LEU A 125 -10.79 -2.37 10.61
CA LEU A 125 -10.78 -3.03 11.94
C LEU A 125 -9.38 -3.51 12.33
N ASP A 126 -8.59 -4.00 11.38
CA ASP A 126 -7.22 -4.46 11.65
C ASP A 126 -6.32 -3.26 11.97
N PRO A 127 -5.69 -3.20 13.16
CA PRO A 127 -4.88 -2.04 13.57
C PRO A 127 -3.69 -1.78 12.64
N GLY A 128 -3.08 -2.83 12.08
CA GLY A 128 -1.96 -2.72 11.16
C GLY A 128 -2.39 -2.12 9.83
N LEU A 129 -3.47 -2.62 9.25
CA LEU A 129 -4.06 -2.07 8.02
C LEU A 129 -4.62 -0.66 8.24
N SER A 130 -5.25 -0.38 9.38
CA SER A 130 -5.74 0.96 9.73
C SER A 130 -4.61 2.00 9.77
N LYS A 131 -3.43 1.61 10.25
CA LYS A 131 -2.24 2.47 10.26
C LYS A 131 -1.75 2.77 8.83
N LEU A 132 -1.69 1.74 7.98
CA LEU A 132 -1.35 1.88 6.56
C LEU A 132 -2.39 2.73 5.81
N LEU A 133 -3.67 2.48 6.05
CA LEU A 133 -4.78 3.26 5.50
C LEU A 133 -4.62 4.76 5.76
N LYS A 134 -4.37 5.12 7.03
CA LYS A 134 -4.16 6.53 7.43
C LYS A 134 -2.96 7.16 6.73
N PHE A 135 -1.85 6.41 6.62
CA PHE A 135 -0.67 6.88 5.92
C PHE A 135 -0.96 7.09 4.44
N ASN A 136 -1.54 6.10 3.78
CA ASN A 136 -1.79 6.12 2.35
C ASN A 136 -2.74 7.26 1.95
N LEU A 137 -3.86 7.42 2.65
CA LEU A 137 -4.85 8.46 2.33
C LEU A 137 -4.41 9.88 2.71
N LYS A 138 -3.44 10.05 3.61
CA LYS A 138 -2.89 11.36 3.96
C LYS A 138 -2.00 11.93 2.83
N ASN A 139 -1.42 11.07 2.02
CA ASN A 139 -0.43 11.43 1.00
C ASN A 139 -1.02 11.41 -0.43
N THR A 140 -2.33 11.37 -0.56
CA THR A 140 -3.10 11.50 -1.80
C THR A 140 -3.97 12.75 -1.76
#